data_d86100df8bebde4a418d2be7dfae07d2
#
_entry.id   d86100df8bebde4a418d2be7dfae07d2
#
_cell.length_a   1.000
_cell.length_b   1.000
_cell.length_c   1.000
_cell.angle_alpha   90.00
_cell.angle_beta   90.00
_cell.angle_gamma   90.00
#
_symmetry.space_group_name_H-M   'P 1'
#
loop_
_entity.id
_entity.type
_entity.pdbx_description
1 polymer ?
#
loop_
_entity_poly.entity_id
_entity_poly.type
_entity_poly.pdbx_seq_one_letter_code
_entity_poly.pdbx_strand_id
1 'polypeptide(L)'
;MPNTMTLIEAIQNRRSVRGFKPDLVPQSTLEEIFALAQQSPSNCNVQPWQVLLASGNECDALRQQMLEAFRSGSAMNPDFPSLPAFQGNQRKRQVACAQALYGAMGIERGDKVGRMQATARNYEFFGAPHVAFIGMKRDFSPSIAVDVGMYAQTLMLLMTAFGISSCAQASTAYYPDIVRRFFNEDDDLGILFGISFGYEDASIDANKARTDRASLEEVINQK
;
A
#
# COMPACT_ATOMS: atom_id res chain seq x y z
N MET A 1 18.27 0.72 -21.30
CA MET A 1 17.58 0.57 -20.01
C MET A 1 17.29 1.98 -19.48
N PRO A 2 16.13 2.26 -18.92
CA PRO A 2 15.94 3.53 -18.24
C PRO A 2 17.01 3.65 -17.14
N ASN A 3 17.38 4.88 -16.79
CA ASN A 3 18.36 5.15 -15.74
C ASN A 3 17.74 4.79 -14.38
N THR A 4 17.83 3.51 -14.00
CA THR A 4 17.25 2.99 -12.76
C THR A 4 18.16 3.28 -11.57
N MET A 5 17.58 3.59 -10.42
CA MET A 5 18.33 3.77 -9.17
C MET A 5 19.00 2.45 -8.76
N THR A 6 20.12 2.55 -8.09
CA THR A 6 20.72 1.40 -7.40
C THR A 6 19.79 0.89 -6.30
N LEU A 7 19.99 -0.36 -5.86
CA LEU A 7 19.22 -0.94 -4.74
C LEU A 7 19.31 -0.07 -3.47
N ILE A 8 20.50 0.44 -3.16
CA ILE A 8 20.70 1.28 -1.97
C ILE A 8 19.90 2.58 -2.09
N GLU A 9 19.96 3.25 -3.23
CA GLU A 9 19.16 4.45 -3.49
C GLU A 9 17.67 4.17 -3.42
N ALA A 10 17.19 3.06 -4.01
CA ALA A 10 15.80 2.66 -3.94
C ALA A 10 15.32 2.44 -2.50
N ILE A 11 16.13 1.77 -1.67
CA ILE A 11 15.83 1.56 -0.24
C ILE A 11 15.74 2.90 0.50
N GLN A 12 16.67 3.82 0.26
CA GLN A 12 16.72 5.13 0.92
C GLN A 12 15.58 6.06 0.48
N ASN A 13 15.19 6.00 -0.78
CA ASN A 13 14.17 6.90 -1.35
C ASN A 13 12.74 6.34 -1.21
N ARG A 14 12.57 5.01 -1.09
CA ARG A 14 11.24 4.42 -0.95
C ARG A 14 10.53 4.97 0.29
N ARG A 15 9.37 5.56 0.09
CA ARG A 15 8.48 6.06 1.13
C ARG A 15 7.01 5.90 0.71
N SER A 16 6.09 6.06 1.64
CA SER A 16 4.66 6.07 1.33
C SER A 16 4.25 7.42 0.77
N VAL A 17 3.97 7.47 -0.52
CA VAL A 17 3.49 8.66 -1.25
C VAL A 17 1.97 8.67 -1.25
N ARG A 18 1.36 9.80 -0.92
CA ARG A 18 -0.09 9.95 -0.72
C ARG A 18 -0.70 11.07 -1.56
N GLY A 19 -0.17 11.23 -2.77
CA GLY A 19 -0.63 12.17 -3.79
C GLY A 19 0.13 11.91 -5.07
N PHE A 20 -0.60 11.66 -6.15
CA PHE A 20 -0.03 11.22 -7.42
C PHE A 20 -0.52 12.10 -8.56
N LYS A 21 0.29 12.18 -9.61
CA LYS A 21 -0.12 12.74 -10.91
C LYS A 21 -1.03 11.77 -11.64
N PRO A 22 -1.89 12.25 -12.55
CA PRO A 22 -2.79 11.38 -13.31
C PRO A 22 -2.09 10.57 -14.40
N ASP A 23 -0.80 10.84 -14.66
CA ASP A 23 -0.04 10.22 -15.74
C ASP A 23 0.09 8.71 -15.51
N LEU A 24 -0.28 7.93 -16.53
CA LEU A 24 -0.13 6.48 -16.51
C LEU A 24 1.33 6.06 -16.60
N VAL A 25 1.71 5.05 -15.85
CA VAL A 25 2.98 4.35 -16.06
C VAL A 25 2.86 3.52 -17.32
N PRO A 26 3.86 3.57 -18.26
CA PRO A 26 3.82 2.77 -19.48
C PRO A 26 3.66 1.28 -19.19
N GLN A 27 2.83 0.60 -19.98
CA GLN A 27 2.53 -0.81 -19.82
C GLN A 27 3.79 -1.68 -19.80
N SER A 28 4.76 -1.40 -20.70
CA SER A 28 6.04 -2.12 -20.74
C SER A 28 6.86 -1.97 -19.46
N THR A 29 6.78 -0.81 -18.80
CA THR A 29 7.45 -0.58 -17.52
C THR A 29 6.76 -1.37 -16.41
N LEU A 30 5.41 -1.43 -16.40
CA LEU A 30 4.66 -2.26 -15.46
C LEU A 30 5.02 -3.73 -15.61
N GLU A 31 5.03 -4.25 -16.84
CA GLU A 31 5.38 -5.62 -17.14
C GLU A 31 6.80 -5.97 -16.65
N GLU A 32 7.78 -5.09 -16.90
CA GLU A 32 9.15 -5.28 -16.44
C GLU A 32 9.23 -5.33 -14.90
N ILE A 33 8.57 -4.39 -14.20
CA ILE A 33 8.55 -4.33 -12.74
C ILE A 33 7.90 -5.58 -12.15
N PHE A 34 6.73 -5.98 -12.64
CA PHE A 34 6.04 -7.15 -12.12
C PHE A 34 6.78 -8.45 -12.44
N ALA A 35 7.41 -8.56 -13.61
CA ALA A 35 8.25 -9.72 -13.97
C ALA A 35 9.47 -9.85 -13.03
N LEU A 36 10.14 -8.74 -12.74
CA LEU A 36 11.25 -8.72 -11.78
C LEU A 36 10.80 -9.06 -10.36
N ALA A 37 9.63 -8.59 -9.94
CA ALA A 37 9.08 -8.88 -8.61
C ALA A 37 8.82 -10.38 -8.40
N GLN A 38 8.58 -11.17 -9.45
CA GLN A 38 8.44 -12.63 -9.38
C GLN A 38 9.72 -13.35 -8.90
N GLN A 39 10.87 -12.68 -8.88
CA GLN A 39 12.10 -13.23 -8.31
C GLN A 39 12.11 -13.23 -6.78
N SER A 40 11.04 -12.77 -6.13
CA SER A 40 10.89 -12.82 -4.67
C SER A 40 10.91 -14.26 -4.17
N PRO A 41 11.60 -14.55 -3.05
CA PRO A 41 11.61 -15.89 -2.48
C PRO A 41 10.27 -16.22 -1.80
N SER A 42 9.98 -17.51 -1.70
CA SER A 42 8.87 -18.02 -0.87
C SER A 42 9.21 -19.39 -0.30
N ASN A 43 8.53 -19.79 0.77
CA ASN A 43 8.69 -21.12 1.34
C ASN A 43 8.42 -22.19 0.27
N CYS A 44 9.36 -23.13 0.09
CA CYS A 44 9.29 -24.18 -0.94
C CYS A 44 8.96 -23.65 -2.36
N ASN A 45 9.23 -22.39 -2.64
CA ASN A 45 8.93 -21.74 -3.90
C ASN A 45 7.44 -21.78 -4.30
N VAL A 46 6.53 -21.73 -3.32
CA VAL A 46 5.07 -21.82 -3.56
C VAL A 46 4.47 -20.57 -4.20
N GLN A 47 5.17 -19.41 -4.13
CA GLN A 47 4.76 -18.15 -4.78
C GLN A 47 3.28 -17.82 -4.52
N PRO A 48 2.89 -17.61 -3.24
CA PRO A 48 1.49 -17.59 -2.83
C PRO A 48 0.75 -16.29 -3.16
N TRP A 49 1.48 -15.28 -3.60
CA TRP A 49 0.93 -13.97 -3.91
C TRP A 49 0.06 -14.00 -5.16
N GLN A 50 -1.08 -13.33 -5.06
CA GLN A 50 -1.93 -12.97 -6.19
C GLN A 50 -2.05 -11.45 -6.25
N VAL A 51 -2.05 -10.90 -7.46
CA VAL A 51 -2.06 -9.45 -7.68
C VAL A 51 -3.19 -9.09 -8.63
N LEU A 52 -4.10 -8.25 -8.15
CA LEU A 52 -5.19 -7.70 -8.94
C LEU A 52 -4.86 -6.24 -9.25
N LEU A 53 -4.60 -5.95 -10.52
CA LEU A 53 -4.13 -4.64 -10.98
C LEU A 53 -5.24 -3.89 -11.73
N ALA A 54 -5.61 -2.71 -11.23
CA ALA A 54 -6.46 -1.76 -11.95
C ALA A 54 -5.65 -0.52 -12.35
N SER A 55 -5.87 -0.03 -13.57
CA SER A 55 -5.16 1.11 -14.16
C SER A 55 -6.13 2.05 -14.88
N GLY A 56 -5.85 3.35 -14.87
CA GLY A 56 -6.64 4.35 -15.59
C GLY A 56 -8.12 4.30 -15.23
N ASN A 57 -8.99 4.21 -16.22
CA ASN A 57 -10.45 4.21 -16.04
C ASN A 57 -10.94 3.08 -15.11
N GLU A 58 -10.32 1.91 -15.14
CA GLU A 58 -10.68 0.79 -14.25
C GLU A 58 -10.28 1.12 -12.80
N CYS A 59 -9.12 1.76 -12.60
CA CYS A 59 -8.73 2.25 -11.27
C CYS A 59 -9.72 3.31 -10.76
N ASP A 60 -10.19 4.20 -11.64
CA ASP A 60 -11.18 5.24 -11.30
C ASP A 60 -12.55 4.62 -10.94
N ALA A 61 -13.01 3.63 -11.71
CA ALA A 61 -14.26 2.93 -11.42
C ALA A 61 -14.23 2.19 -10.08
N LEU A 62 -13.12 1.50 -9.78
CA LEU A 62 -12.94 0.82 -8.50
C LEU A 62 -12.82 1.82 -7.33
N ARG A 63 -12.12 2.93 -7.53
CA ARG A 63 -12.01 4.04 -6.57
C ARG A 63 -13.38 4.57 -6.17
N GLN A 64 -14.27 4.78 -7.12
CA GLN A 64 -15.64 5.26 -6.86
C GLN A 64 -16.40 4.28 -5.97
N GLN A 65 -16.35 2.96 -6.26
CA GLN A 65 -17.03 1.94 -5.47
C GLN A 65 -16.48 1.86 -4.04
N MET A 66 -15.15 1.91 -3.87
CA MET A 66 -14.49 1.89 -2.56
C MET A 66 -14.83 3.11 -1.72
N LEU A 67 -14.80 4.29 -2.35
CA LEU A 67 -15.13 5.56 -1.69
C LEU A 67 -16.60 5.64 -1.28
N GLU A 68 -17.50 5.16 -2.13
CA GLU A 68 -18.93 5.08 -1.83
C GLU A 68 -19.20 4.15 -0.65
N ALA A 69 -18.58 2.97 -0.61
CA ALA A 69 -18.72 2.05 0.53
C ALA A 69 -18.24 2.70 1.84
N PHE A 70 -17.14 3.44 1.81
CA PHE A 70 -16.66 4.17 2.98
C PHE A 70 -17.63 5.29 3.41
N ARG A 71 -18.13 6.10 2.46
CA ARG A 71 -19.01 7.25 2.73
C ARG A 71 -20.40 6.85 3.20
N SER A 72 -20.94 5.76 2.67
CA SER A 72 -22.22 5.20 3.10
C SER A 72 -22.16 4.48 4.46
N GLY A 73 -20.94 4.29 5.02
CA GLY A 73 -20.77 3.54 6.27
C GLY A 73 -21.02 2.05 6.11
N SER A 74 -20.76 1.48 4.93
CA SER A 74 -20.86 0.04 4.69
C SER A 74 -20.04 -0.74 5.72
N ALA A 75 -20.54 -1.90 6.14
CA ALA A 75 -19.84 -2.74 7.10
C ALA A 75 -18.49 -3.21 6.54
N MET A 76 -17.43 -3.03 7.32
CA MET A 76 -16.12 -3.55 7.01
C MET A 76 -16.10 -5.06 7.23
N ASN A 77 -15.58 -5.81 6.26
CA ASN A 77 -15.52 -7.28 6.29
C ASN A 77 -14.16 -7.79 5.80
N PRO A 78 -13.04 -7.46 6.48
CA PRO A 78 -11.72 -7.88 6.04
C PRO A 78 -11.57 -9.40 6.08
N ASP A 79 -10.91 -9.97 5.07
CA ASP A 79 -10.68 -11.41 4.94
C ASP A 79 -9.75 -11.97 6.03
N PHE A 80 -8.84 -11.14 6.52
CA PHE A 80 -7.89 -11.52 7.56
C PHE A 80 -8.12 -10.68 8.82
N PRO A 81 -7.81 -11.22 10.02
CA PRO A 81 -8.03 -10.52 11.27
C PRO A 81 -7.39 -9.13 11.28
N SER A 82 -8.13 -8.15 11.76
CA SER A 82 -7.60 -6.79 11.97
C SER A 82 -6.45 -6.80 12.96
N LEU A 83 -5.50 -5.89 12.76
CA LEU A 83 -4.37 -5.72 13.67
C LEU A 83 -4.88 -5.38 15.07
N PRO A 84 -4.32 -6.02 16.12
CA PRO A 84 -4.61 -5.64 17.49
C PRO A 84 -4.12 -4.21 17.76
N ALA A 85 -4.62 -3.58 18.82
CA ALA A 85 -4.14 -2.26 19.23
C ALA A 85 -2.64 -2.33 19.57
N PHE A 86 -1.84 -1.47 18.96
CA PHE A 86 -0.42 -1.37 19.27
C PHE A 86 -0.19 -0.85 20.70
N GLN A 87 0.85 -1.36 21.35
CA GLN A 87 1.25 -0.98 22.71
C GLN A 87 2.74 -0.57 22.75
N GLY A 88 3.19 0.00 23.87
CA GLY A 88 4.58 0.35 24.08
C GLY A 88 5.21 1.20 22.96
N ASN A 89 6.38 0.82 22.50
CA ASN A 89 7.11 1.55 21.46
C ASN A 89 6.39 1.52 20.11
N GLN A 90 5.69 0.44 19.77
CA GLN A 90 4.90 0.36 18.53
C GLN A 90 3.79 1.43 18.52
N ARG A 91 3.10 1.62 19.65
CA ARG A 91 2.09 2.68 19.80
C ARG A 91 2.71 4.08 19.68
N LYS A 92 3.87 4.32 20.30
CA LYS A 92 4.57 5.60 20.17
C LYS A 92 4.90 5.90 18.70
N ARG A 93 5.43 4.93 17.97
CA ARG A 93 5.74 5.06 16.53
C ARG A 93 4.50 5.29 15.68
N GLN A 94 3.39 4.61 15.98
CA GLN A 94 2.11 4.84 15.31
C GLN A 94 1.62 6.27 15.51
N VAL A 95 1.71 6.81 16.73
CA VAL A 95 1.32 8.19 17.05
C VAL A 95 2.23 9.19 16.33
N ALA A 96 3.55 8.98 16.36
CA ALA A 96 4.52 9.82 15.66
C ALA A 96 4.27 9.86 14.14
N CYS A 97 3.95 8.70 13.55
CA CYS A 97 3.59 8.61 12.13
C CYS A 97 2.33 9.43 11.82
N ALA A 98 1.30 9.34 12.65
CA ALA A 98 0.07 10.12 12.48
C ALA A 98 0.33 11.62 12.65
N GLN A 99 1.16 12.02 13.62
CA GLN A 99 1.56 13.42 13.83
C GLN A 99 2.33 13.98 12.63
N ALA A 100 3.28 13.23 12.09
CA ALA A 100 4.03 13.63 10.91
C ALA A 100 3.12 13.83 9.68
N LEU A 101 2.16 12.90 9.47
CA LEU A 101 1.25 12.97 8.34
C LEU A 101 0.25 14.13 8.49
N TYR A 102 -0.46 14.19 9.60
CA TYR A 102 -1.46 15.23 9.83
C TYR A 102 -0.84 16.62 9.95
N GLY A 103 0.34 16.72 10.59
CA GLY A 103 1.10 17.97 10.64
C GLY A 103 1.48 18.48 9.25
N ALA A 104 1.96 17.61 8.38
CA ALA A 104 2.26 17.99 6.99
C ALA A 104 1.01 18.47 6.23
N MET A 105 -0.17 17.92 6.55
CA MET A 105 -1.45 18.28 5.93
C MET A 105 -2.14 19.49 6.61
N GLY A 106 -1.56 20.08 7.66
CA GLY A 106 -2.18 21.15 8.42
C GLY A 106 -3.42 20.71 9.23
N ILE A 107 -3.57 19.41 9.51
CA ILE A 107 -4.72 18.84 10.26
C ILE A 107 -4.40 18.81 11.75
N GLU A 108 -5.11 19.61 12.53
CA GLU A 108 -4.95 19.67 13.98
C GLU A 108 -5.53 18.44 14.69
N ARG A 109 -5.09 18.24 15.96
CA ARG A 109 -5.53 17.09 16.76
C ARG A 109 -7.04 17.03 16.99
N GLY A 110 -7.72 18.17 17.10
CA GLY A 110 -9.18 18.29 17.30
C GLY A 110 -10.00 18.26 16.03
N ASP A 111 -9.37 18.39 14.86
CA ASP A 111 -10.06 18.47 13.57
C ASP A 111 -10.54 17.06 13.10
N LYS A 112 -11.77 16.72 13.51
CA LYS A 112 -12.42 15.46 13.15
C LYS A 112 -12.76 15.40 11.66
N VAL A 113 -13.12 16.54 11.06
CA VAL A 113 -13.52 16.61 9.64
C VAL A 113 -12.29 16.39 8.74
N GLY A 114 -11.21 17.12 8.99
CA GLY A 114 -9.96 16.95 8.24
C GLY A 114 -9.41 15.53 8.36
N ARG A 115 -9.50 14.91 9.54
CA ARG A 115 -9.09 13.50 9.72
C ARG A 115 -9.96 12.52 8.96
N MET A 116 -11.27 12.75 8.93
CA MET A 116 -12.19 11.90 8.17
C MET A 116 -11.89 12.03 6.67
N GLN A 117 -11.64 13.25 6.18
CA GLN A 117 -11.23 13.50 4.79
C GLN A 117 -9.89 12.82 4.47
N ALA A 118 -8.89 12.94 5.35
CA ALA A 118 -7.62 12.24 5.20
C ALA A 118 -7.76 10.71 5.17
N THR A 119 -8.70 10.17 5.96
CA THR A 119 -9.03 8.73 5.93
C THR A 119 -9.69 8.33 4.62
N ALA A 120 -10.66 9.13 4.14
CA ALA A 120 -11.34 8.90 2.86
C ALA A 120 -10.36 8.79 1.69
N ARG A 121 -9.28 9.57 1.70
CA ARG A 121 -8.23 9.52 0.67
C ARG A 121 -7.60 8.15 0.48
N ASN A 122 -7.61 7.26 1.50
CA ASN A 122 -7.16 5.88 1.30
C ASN A 122 -8.03 5.15 0.28
N TYR A 123 -9.35 5.35 0.34
CA TYR A 123 -10.30 4.73 -0.58
C TYR A 123 -10.35 5.44 -1.94
N GLU A 124 -9.81 6.65 -2.01
CA GLU A 124 -9.51 7.35 -3.25
C GLU A 124 -8.17 6.92 -3.87
N PHE A 125 -7.48 5.94 -3.29
CA PHE A 125 -6.14 5.50 -3.69
C PHE A 125 -5.14 6.66 -3.77
N PHE A 126 -5.37 7.72 -2.98
CA PHE A 126 -4.60 8.97 -2.99
C PHE A 126 -4.54 9.67 -4.36
N GLY A 127 -5.49 9.40 -5.25
CA GLY A 127 -5.51 9.89 -6.63
C GLY A 127 -4.56 9.15 -7.57
N ALA A 128 -3.99 8.02 -7.17
CA ALA A 128 -3.08 7.26 -8.00
C ALA A 128 -3.77 6.71 -9.27
N PRO A 129 -3.12 6.73 -10.43
CA PRO A 129 -3.67 6.17 -11.66
C PRO A 129 -3.65 4.62 -11.68
N HIS A 130 -2.98 4.01 -10.71
CA HIS A 130 -2.87 2.55 -10.59
C HIS A 130 -3.08 2.11 -9.15
N VAL A 131 -3.72 0.95 -8.97
CA VAL A 131 -3.78 0.23 -7.68
C VAL A 131 -3.57 -1.26 -7.93
N ALA A 132 -2.70 -1.87 -7.15
CA ALA A 132 -2.50 -3.32 -7.10
C ALA A 132 -3.00 -3.85 -5.76
N PHE A 133 -4.02 -4.71 -5.75
CA PHE A 133 -4.41 -5.44 -4.55
C PHE A 133 -3.58 -6.70 -4.43
N ILE A 134 -3.01 -6.90 -3.26
CA ILE A 134 -2.14 -8.03 -2.96
C ILE A 134 -2.91 -9.00 -2.07
N GLY A 135 -3.00 -10.23 -2.52
CA GLY A 135 -3.74 -11.27 -1.84
C GLY A 135 -3.02 -12.61 -1.80
N MET A 136 -3.64 -13.54 -1.12
CA MET A 136 -3.29 -14.95 -1.07
C MET A 136 -4.55 -15.78 -0.82
N LYS A 137 -4.50 -17.10 -0.95
CA LYS A 137 -5.63 -17.95 -0.58
C LYS A 137 -6.00 -17.76 0.89
N ARG A 138 -7.31 -17.68 1.17
CA ARG A 138 -7.85 -17.42 2.53
C ARG A 138 -7.58 -18.56 3.52
N ASP A 139 -7.44 -19.77 3.03
CA ASP A 139 -7.13 -20.96 3.84
C ASP A 139 -5.65 -21.13 4.18
N PHE A 140 -4.78 -20.27 3.61
CA PHE A 140 -3.36 -20.31 3.93
C PHE A 140 -3.10 -19.82 5.37
N SER A 141 -2.12 -20.46 6.01
CA SER A 141 -1.64 -20.02 7.32
C SER A 141 -1.15 -18.57 7.29
N PRO A 142 -1.35 -17.78 8.35
CA PRO A 142 -0.79 -16.43 8.46
C PRO A 142 0.72 -16.34 8.22
N SER A 143 1.48 -17.44 8.42
CA SER A 143 2.91 -17.51 8.13
C SER A 143 3.23 -17.30 6.63
N ILE A 144 2.30 -17.67 5.75
CA ILE A 144 2.44 -17.47 4.30
C ILE A 144 2.37 -15.99 3.91
N ALA A 145 1.70 -15.16 4.72
CA ALA A 145 1.69 -13.71 4.50
C ALA A 145 3.10 -13.09 4.60
N VAL A 146 4.07 -13.77 5.21
CA VAL A 146 5.49 -13.35 5.22
C VAL A 146 6.05 -13.36 3.80
N ASP A 147 5.79 -14.42 3.04
CA ASP A 147 6.22 -14.54 1.63
C ASP A 147 5.59 -13.45 0.77
N VAL A 148 4.29 -13.20 0.98
CA VAL A 148 3.58 -12.10 0.30
C VAL A 148 4.16 -10.74 0.66
N GLY A 149 4.57 -10.54 1.91
CA GLY A 149 5.26 -9.33 2.37
C GLY A 149 6.62 -9.13 1.69
N MET A 150 7.39 -10.21 1.48
CA MET A 150 8.65 -10.17 0.73
C MET A 150 8.42 -9.75 -0.72
N TYR A 151 7.42 -10.34 -1.38
CA TYR A 151 7.01 -9.94 -2.72
C TYR A 151 6.62 -8.45 -2.79
N ALA A 152 5.74 -8.01 -1.92
CA ALA A 152 5.26 -6.62 -1.91
C ALA A 152 6.38 -5.62 -1.65
N GLN A 153 7.34 -5.92 -0.77
CA GLN A 153 8.50 -5.06 -0.56
C GLN A 153 9.40 -5.02 -1.79
N THR A 154 9.67 -6.16 -2.43
CA THR A 154 10.43 -6.24 -3.68
C THR A 154 9.74 -5.39 -4.77
N LEU A 155 8.43 -5.53 -4.94
CA LEU A 155 7.64 -4.76 -5.89
C LEU A 155 7.76 -3.24 -5.64
N MET A 156 7.61 -2.78 -4.40
CA MET A 156 7.73 -1.35 -4.07
C MET A 156 9.16 -0.80 -4.26
N LEU A 157 10.19 -1.61 -4.03
CA LEU A 157 11.58 -1.21 -4.31
C LEU A 157 11.83 -1.09 -5.81
N LEU A 158 11.35 -2.02 -6.60
CA LEU A 158 11.41 -1.96 -8.06
C LEU A 158 10.68 -0.72 -8.58
N MET A 159 9.44 -0.48 -8.14
CA MET A 159 8.73 0.76 -8.48
C MET A 159 9.61 1.98 -8.21
N THR A 160 10.21 2.07 -7.02
CA THR A 160 11.08 3.21 -6.65
C THR A 160 12.30 3.29 -7.56
N ALA A 161 12.95 2.18 -7.87
CA ALA A 161 14.10 2.12 -8.77
C ALA A 161 13.77 2.62 -10.18
N PHE A 162 12.53 2.40 -10.63
CA PHE A 162 12.01 2.91 -11.92
C PHE A 162 11.42 4.32 -11.84
N GLY A 163 11.58 5.04 -10.72
CA GLY A 163 11.06 6.39 -10.53
C GLY A 163 9.55 6.46 -10.25
N ILE A 164 8.94 5.33 -9.91
CA ILE A 164 7.52 5.22 -9.57
C ILE A 164 7.36 5.20 -8.06
N SER A 165 6.48 6.05 -7.56
CA SER A 165 6.14 6.15 -6.15
C SER A 165 4.98 5.22 -5.78
N SER A 166 4.94 4.76 -4.53
CA SER A 166 3.91 3.84 -4.07
C SER A 166 3.48 4.08 -2.62
N CYS A 167 2.31 3.56 -2.25
CA CYS A 167 1.82 3.52 -0.88
C CYS A 167 1.05 2.22 -0.61
N ALA A 168 1.57 1.38 0.27
CA ALA A 168 0.83 0.24 0.78
C ALA A 168 -0.27 0.70 1.78
N GLN A 169 -1.49 0.16 1.63
CA GLN A 169 -2.70 0.61 2.32
C GLN A 169 -3.50 -0.58 2.86
N ALA A 170 -3.41 -0.82 4.17
CA ALA A 170 -4.22 -1.87 4.82
C ALA A 170 -5.72 -1.56 4.78
N SER A 171 -6.11 -0.27 4.80
CA SER A 171 -7.53 0.14 4.79
C SER A 171 -8.28 -0.28 3.53
N THR A 172 -7.60 -0.47 2.40
CA THR A 172 -8.24 -0.90 1.16
C THR A 172 -8.71 -2.36 1.20
N ALA A 173 -8.18 -3.16 2.15
CA ALA A 173 -8.64 -4.53 2.40
C ALA A 173 -9.90 -4.62 3.30
N TYR A 174 -10.48 -3.50 3.72
CA TYR A 174 -11.71 -3.54 4.54
C TYR A 174 -12.98 -3.84 3.75
N TYR A 175 -12.94 -3.74 2.43
CA TYR A 175 -14.04 -4.06 1.52
C TYR A 175 -13.62 -5.08 0.44
N PRO A 176 -13.13 -6.27 0.81
CA PRO A 176 -12.55 -7.22 -0.14
C PRO A 176 -13.56 -7.73 -1.16
N ASP A 177 -14.86 -7.81 -0.80
CA ASP A 177 -15.93 -8.24 -1.70
C ASP A 177 -16.13 -7.28 -2.88
N ILE A 178 -15.85 -5.98 -2.70
CA ILE A 178 -15.87 -5.01 -3.81
C ILE A 178 -14.76 -5.34 -4.78
N VAL A 179 -13.56 -5.61 -4.26
CA VAL A 179 -12.38 -5.94 -5.06
C VAL A 179 -12.61 -7.23 -5.84
N ARG A 180 -13.03 -8.32 -5.17
CA ARG A 180 -13.29 -9.60 -5.83
C ARG A 180 -14.34 -9.48 -6.93
N ARG A 181 -15.47 -8.83 -6.65
CA ARG A 181 -16.52 -8.62 -7.67
C ARG A 181 -16.02 -7.81 -8.86
N PHE A 182 -15.20 -6.78 -8.60
CA PHE A 182 -14.67 -5.93 -9.65
C PHE A 182 -13.76 -6.71 -10.61
N PHE A 183 -12.93 -7.60 -10.07
CA PHE A 183 -12.01 -8.43 -10.85
C PHE A 183 -12.58 -9.78 -11.27
N ASN A 184 -13.83 -10.09 -10.89
CA ASN A 184 -14.48 -11.37 -11.12
C ASN A 184 -13.68 -12.56 -10.54
N GLU A 185 -13.18 -12.38 -9.32
CA GLU A 185 -12.41 -13.36 -8.58
C GLU A 185 -13.28 -14.19 -7.63
N ASP A 186 -12.82 -15.40 -7.33
CA ASP A 186 -13.48 -16.32 -6.41
C ASP A 186 -13.34 -15.90 -4.93
N ASP A 187 -14.23 -16.39 -4.09
CA ASP A 187 -14.23 -16.10 -2.64
C ASP A 187 -13.04 -16.70 -1.90
N ASP A 188 -12.27 -17.61 -2.51
CA ASP A 188 -11.08 -18.21 -1.91
C ASP A 188 -9.86 -17.27 -1.93
N LEU A 189 -9.89 -16.21 -2.74
CA LEU A 189 -8.87 -15.17 -2.73
C LEU A 189 -9.11 -14.19 -1.58
N GLY A 190 -8.22 -14.18 -0.60
CA GLY A 190 -8.20 -13.20 0.48
C GLY A 190 -7.34 -11.98 0.13
N ILE A 191 -7.88 -10.78 0.37
CA ILE A 191 -7.17 -9.51 0.12
C ILE A 191 -6.44 -9.07 1.38
N LEU A 192 -5.12 -8.95 1.31
CA LEU A 192 -4.27 -8.52 2.43
C LEU A 192 -4.17 -6.99 2.53
N PHE A 193 -3.92 -6.33 1.42
CA PHE A 193 -3.83 -4.87 1.31
C PHE A 193 -3.75 -4.43 -0.15
N GLY A 194 -3.91 -3.12 -0.40
CA GLY A 194 -3.63 -2.54 -1.71
C GLY A 194 -2.34 -1.73 -1.74
N ILE A 195 -1.78 -1.55 -2.91
CA ILE A 195 -0.66 -0.64 -3.19
C ILE A 195 -1.11 0.34 -4.26
N SER A 196 -1.33 1.60 -3.88
CA SER A 196 -1.55 2.69 -4.82
C SER A 196 -0.22 3.17 -5.36
N PHE A 197 -0.10 3.42 -6.67
CA PHE A 197 1.18 3.82 -7.25
C PHE A 197 1.04 4.65 -8.54
N GLY A 198 2.09 5.36 -8.87
CA GLY A 198 2.20 6.26 -10.01
C GLY A 198 3.32 7.27 -9.80
N TYR A 199 3.33 8.35 -10.56
CA TYR A 199 4.28 9.43 -10.38
C TYR A 199 3.83 10.36 -9.25
N GLU A 200 4.77 10.68 -8.34
CA GLU A 200 4.48 11.58 -7.23
C GLU A 200 4.07 12.97 -7.69
N ASP A 201 3.03 13.51 -7.07
CA ASP A 201 2.73 14.94 -7.11
C ASP A 201 3.34 15.63 -5.87
N ALA A 202 4.45 16.33 -6.09
CA ALA A 202 5.17 17.02 -5.03
C ALA A 202 4.41 18.23 -4.45
N SER A 203 3.34 18.69 -5.10
CA SER A 203 2.48 19.77 -4.61
C SER A 203 1.57 19.33 -3.46
N ILE A 204 1.35 18.03 -3.30
CA ILE A 204 0.48 17.45 -2.26
C ILE A 204 1.20 17.43 -0.91
N ASP A 205 0.67 18.14 0.07
CA ASP A 205 1.30 18.33 1.38
C ASP A 205 1.51 17.01 2.15
N ALA A 206 0.63 16.02 2.01
CA ALA A 206 0.79 14.70 2.60
C ALA A 206 2.11 14.02 2.19
N ASN A 207 2.67 14.37 1.03
CA ASN A 207 3.94 13.86 0.51
C ASN A 207 5.17 14.46 1.20
N LYS A 208 5.01 15.51 1.99
CA LYS A 208 6.07 16.10 2.83
C LYS A 208 6.31 15.33 4.12
N ALA A 209 5.37 14.47 4.55
CA ALA A 209 5.50 13.68 5.77
C ALA A 209 6.73 12.77 5.72
N ARG A 210 7.51 12.75 6.81
CA ARG A 210 8.64 11.84 7.00
C ARG A 210 8.49 11.14 8.33
N THR A 211 8.96 9.90 8.40
CA THR A 211 8.92 9.07 9.60
C THR A 211 10.29 8.48 9.87
N ASP A 212 10.67 8.45 11.12
CA ASP A 212 11.92 7.84 11.57
C ASP A 212 11.86 6.31 11.57
N ARG A 213 12.97 5.71 11.87
CA ARG A 213 13.13 4.28 12.13
C ARG A 213 13.71 4.06 13.54
N ALA A 214 13.45 2.89 14.10
CA ALA A 214 14.10 2.45 15.32
C ALA A 214 15.60 2.36 15.14
N SER A 215 16.36 2.54 16.22
CA SER A 215 17.80 2.28 16.20
C SER A 215 18.10 0.78 16.03
N LEU A 216 19.31 0.46 15.64
CA LEU A 216 19.72 -0.96 15.51
C LEU A 216 19.65 -1.71 16.83
N GLU A 217 20.01 -1.07 17.93
CA GLU A 217 19.98 -1.65 19.28
C GLU A 217 18.57 -2.01 19.74
N GLU A 218 17.54 -1.29 19.25
CA GLU A 218 16.15 -1.64 19.55
C GLU A 218 15.64 -2.87 18.79
N VAL A 219 16.32 -3.29 17.72
CA VAL A 219 15.85 -4.30 16.77
C VAL A 219 16.73 -5.54 16.75
N ILE A 220 18.04 -5.38 16.96
CA ILE A 220 19.03 -6.45 16.89
C ILE A 220 19.57 -6.76 18.28
N ASN A 221 19.31 -7.96 18.76
CA ASN A 221 19.95 -8.51 19.96
C ASN A 221 21.18 -9.32 19.55
N GLN A 222 22.37 -8.81 19.85
CA GLN A 222 23.63 -9.54 19.64
C GLN A 222 24.04 -10.22 20.95
N LYS A 223 24.49 -11.48 20.84
CA LYS A 223 25.13 -12.24 21.94
C LYS A 223 26.59 -12.43 21.63
#